data_b52b09decf829008a4d3d1ebf5f4de8b
#
_entry.id   b52b09decf829008a4d3d1ebf5f4de8b
#
_cell.length_a   1.000
_cell.length_b   1.000
_cell.length_c   1.000
_cell.angle_alpha   90.00
_cell.angle_beta   90.00
_cell.angle_gamma   90.00
#
_symmetry.space_group_name_H-M   'P 1'
#
loop_
_entity.id
_entity.type
_entity.pdbx_description
1 polymer ?
#
loop_
_entity_poly.entity_id
_entity_poly.type
_entity_poly.pdbx_seq_one_letter_code
_entity_poly.pdbx_strand_id
1 'polypeptide(L)'
;AEVTADGIKEGKDMLEGEPYECPMEPFGGIEQLTWSPDSKQVAYTCRKKTGRDYAISTDSDIYLYDTTSGKTRNLCKPAGFVAPEVDATKSMKNQSINDKSMMQYNMGYDTNPQFSPDGKYVAWQSMARDGYESDRNRLCVFNLANGEKTYVTEKFDSNVDAFCWNSDSKSFFFTGVWHGCENIYRTNLAGDVHQITEGWHDYGSIALLDKGKLLATRHSMTVPDDIYVVTPGNDKKGKEEQVTFENKHILDQLALGSVQQRWVKTTDGKEMLVWIVLPPHFDANKKYPTLLFCEGGPQSPVSQFWSYRWNMQIMAAQGYIVVAP
;
A
#
# COMPACT_ATOMS: atom_id res chain seq x y z
N ALA A 1 13.41 -2.03 24.44
CA ALA A 1 14.01 -1.31 25.57
C ALA A 1 12.92 -0.97 26.62
N GLU A 2 13.29 -0.91 27.89
CA GLU A 2 12.42 -0.46 28.97
C GLU A 2 12.63 1.05 29.20
N VAL A 3 11.55 1.81 29.24
CA VAL A 3 11.59 3.25 29.57
C VAL A 3 11.34 3.40 31.08
N THR A 4 12.26 4.04 31.77
CA THR A 4 12.20 4.30 33.21
C THR A 4 12.29 5.80 33.51
N ALA A 5 12.10 6.20 34.74
CA ALA A 5 12.26 7.60 35.18
C ALA A 5 13.71 8.11 34.92
N ASP A 6 14.70 7.22 34.92
CA ASP A 6 16.12 7.55 34.75
C ASP A 6 16.58 7.46 33.27
N GLY A 7 15.68 7.15 32.36
CA GLY A 7 15.95 7.06 30.92
C GLY A 7 15.56 5.73 30.28
N ILE A 8 16.08 5.49 29.09
CA ILE A 8 15.84 4.26 28.32
C ILE A 8 16.96 3.26 28.63
N LYS A 9 16.59 2.08 29.13
CA LYS A 9 17.55 0.98 29.31
C LYS A 9 17.96 0.38 27.97
N GLU A 10 19.09 -0.33 27.98
CA GLU A 10 19.54 -1.08 26.81
C GLU A 10 18.46 -2.03 26.30
N GLY A 11 18.23 -2.01 25.00
CA GLY A 11 17.26 -2.87 24.34
C GLY A 11 17.75 -4.31 24.23
N LYS A 12 16.83 -5.26 24.31
CA LYS A 12 17.10 -6.64 23.92
C LYS A 12 16.87 -6.80 22.43
N ASP A 13 17.83 -7.37 21.72
CA ASP A 13 17.66 -7.77 20.32
C ASP A 13 16.71 -8.98 20.24
N MET A 14 15.62 -8.84 19.51
CA MET A 14 14.64 -9.93 19.32
C MET A 14 15.12 -10.98 18.31
N LEU A 15 16.11 -10.66 17.49
CA LEU A 15 16.71 -11.52 16.48
C LEU A 15 18.12 -11.97 16.86
N GLU A 16 18.52 -11.79 18.13
CA GLU A 16 19.86 -12.15 18.61
C GLU A 16 20.25 -13.58 18.21
N GLY A 17 21.35 -13.70 17.47
CA GLY A 17 21.85 -14.98 16.97
C GLY A 17 21.21 -15.48 15.68
N GLU A 18 20.21 -14.78 15.13
CA GLU A 18 19.65 -15.05 13.79
C GLU A 18 20.38 -14.23 12.72
N PRO A 19 20.62 -14.79 11.50
CA PRO A 19 21.27 -14.06 10.40
C PRO A 19 20.30 -13.21 9.59
N TYR A 20 19.17 -12.83 10.19
CA TYR A 20 18.08 -12.11 9.52
C TYR A 20 17.92 -10.70 10.09
N GLU A 21 17.26 -9.84 9.33
CA GLU A 21 17.07 -8.44 9.68
C GLU A 21 15.59 -8.00 9.65
N CYS A 22 15.26 -7.03 10.48
CA CYS A 22 14.02 -6.31 10.51
C CYS A 22 14.31 -4.86 10.96
N PRO A 23 13.88 -3.83 10.20
CA PRO A 23 13.14 -3.88 8.93
C PRO A 23 13.92 -4.55 7.80
N MET A 24 13.19 -5.05 6.78
CA MET A 24 13.82 -5.71 5.62
C MET A 24 14.51 -4.69 4.70
N GLU A 25 15.78 -4.90 4.44
CA GLU A 25 16.50 -4.12 3.45
C GLU A 25 16.09 -4.46 2.00
N PRO A 26 16.15 -3.50 1.04
CA PRO A 26 16.61 -2.10 1.23
C PRO A 26 15.46 -1.10 1.48
N PHE A 27 14.21 -1.50 1.54
CA PHE A 27 13.06 -0.58 1.51
C PHE A 27 12.18 -0.60 2.78
N GLY A 28 12.45 -1.50 3.71
CA GLY A 28 11.68 -1.59 4.96
C GLY A 28 11.97 -0.47 5.95
N GLY A 29 10.97 -0.06 6.72
CA GLY A 29 11.02 0.95 7.73
C GLY A 29 10.24 0.58 8.99
N ILE A 30 9.93 1.56 9.82
CA ILE A 30 9.23 1.39 11.09
C ILE A 30 7.84 0.76 10.93
N GLU A 31 7.21 0.90 9.77
CA GLU A 31 5.93 0.31 9.41
C GLU A 31 5.96 -1.23 9.42
N GLN A 32 7.14 -1.82 9.34
CA GLN A 32 7.30 -3.28 9.36
C GLN A 32 7.28 -3.90 10.76
N LEU A 33 7.08 -3.10 11.79
CA LEU A 33 6.93 -3.59 13.15
C LEU A 33 5.85 -2.82 13.93
N THR A 34 5.15 -3.51 14.83
CA THR A 34 4.12 -2.91 15.67
C THR A 34 4.00 -3.62 17.01
N TRP A 35 3.67 -2.84 18.05
CA TRP A 35 3.38 -3.36 19.38
C TRP A 35 1.91 -3.76 19.51
N SER A 36 1.64 -4.82 20.28
CA SER A 36 0.29 -5.09 20.76
C SER A 36 -0.20 -3.98 21.69
N PRO A 37 -1.53 -3.71 21.77
CA PRO A 37 -2.08 -2.67 22.62
C PRO A 37 -1.74 -2.83 24.12
N ASP A 38 -1.49 -4.06 24.57
CA ASP A 38 -1.08 -4.37 25.95
C ASP A 38 0.44 -4.37 26.16
N SER A 39 1.21 -4.03 25.12
CA SER A 39 2.68 -3.98 25.12
C SER A 39 3.39 -5.30 25.44
N LYS A 40 2.72 -6.44 25.25
CA LYS A 40 3.31 -7.76 25.54
C LYS A 40 3.82 -8.49 24.33
N GLN A 41 3.42 -8.06 23.13
CA GLN A 41 3.81 -8.71 21.88
C GLN A 41 4.28 -7.68 20.87
N VAL A 42 5.18 -8.10 19.98
CA VAL A 42 5.62 -7.34 18.81
C VAL A 42 5.33 -8.19 17.58
N ALA A 43 4.55 -7.66 16.63
CA ALA A 43 4.42 -8.22 15.31
C ALA A 43 5.41 -7.52 14.38
N TYR A 44 6.13 -8.28 13.56
CA TYR A 44 7.13 -7.73 12.66
C TYR A 44 7.23 -8.54 11.36
N THR A 45 7.64 -7.85 10.30
CA THR A 45 7.94 -8.44 9.00
C THR A 45 9.38 -8.92 8.96
N CYS A 46 9.62 -10.12 8.47
CA CYS A 46 10.97 -10.62 8.24
C CYS A 46 11.00 -11.63 7.11
N ARG A 47 12.03 -11.57 6.26
CA ARG A 47 12.31 -12.59 5.25
C ARG A 47 13.43 -13.48 5.74
N LYS A 48 13.09 -14.63 6.35
CA LYS A 48 14.06 -15.57 6.93
C LYS A 48 14.72 -16.42 5.85
N LYS A 49 15.45 -15.76 4.96
CA LYS A 49 16.26 -16.34 3.89
C LYS A 49 17.65 -15.68 3.90
N THR A 50 18.64 -16.32 3.29
CA THR A 50 20.02 -15.79 3.23
C THR A 50 20.60 -15.96 1.83
N GLY A 51 21.65 -15.18 1.53
CA GLY A 51 22.41 -15.28 0.29
C GLY A 51 21.55 -15.06 -0.95
N ARG A 52 21.65 -15.97 -1.92
CA ARG A 52 20.92 -15.85 -3.19
C ARG A 52 19.41 -15.90 -3.01
N ASP A 53 18.92 -16.75 -2.09
CA ASP A 53 17.48 -16.91 -1.86
C ASP A 53 16.85 -15.63 -1.32
N TYR A 54 17.57 -14.87 -0.49
CA TYR A 54 17.15 -13.56 -0.06
C TYR A 54 16.99 -12.59 -1.22
N ALA A 55 17.89 -12.64 -2.21
CA ALA A 55 17.91 -11.71 -3.34
C ALA A 55 16.80 -11.95 -4.38
N ILE A 56 16.31 -13.19 -4.51
CA ILE A 56 15.35 -13.57 -5.57
C ILE A 56 13.94 -13.86 -5.06
N SER A 57 13.79 -14.16 -3.77
CA SER A 57 12.49 -14.47 -3.16
C SER A 57 11.80 -13.21 -2.63
N THR A 58 10.49 -13.13 -2.80
CA THR A 58 9.64 -12.12 -2.18
C THR A 58 8.92 -12.65 -0.95
N ASP A 59 9.18 -13.89 -0.56
CA ASP A 59 8.53 -14.59 0.54
C ASP A 59 9.00 -14.04 1.90
N SER A 60 8.35 -13.00 2.36
CA SER A 60 8.44 -12.48 3.72
C SER A 60 7.23 -12.89 4.54
N ASP A 61 7.41 -13.04 5.83
CA ASP A 61 6.37 -13.48 6.75
C ASP A 61 6.17 -12.47 7.89
N ILE A 62 4.99 -12.53 8.50
CA ILE A 62 4.69 -11.84 9.75
C ILE A 62 5.00 -12.76 10.93
N TYR A 63 5.91 -12.31 11.78
CA TYR A 63 6.29 -12.97 13.01
C TYR A 63 5.69 -12.27 14.22
N LEU A 64 5.32 -13.03 15.22
CA LEU A 64 4.81 -12.53 16.50
C LEU A 64 5.77 -12.96 17.61
N TYR A 65 6.44 -11.97 18.21
CA TYR A 65 7.33 -12.14 19.36
C TYR A 65 6.59 -11.84 20.66
N ASP A 66 6.65 -12.75 21.62
CA ASP A 66 6.12 -12.56 22.96
C ASP A 66 7.24 -12.10 23.91
N THR A 67 7.10 -10.89 24.47
CA THR A 67 8.14 -10.25 25.28
C THR A 67 8.35 -10.93 26.62
N THR A 68 7.35 -11.67 27.11
CA THR A 68 7.40 -12.37 28.41
C THR A 68 8.16 -13.69 28.28
N SER A 69 7.81 -14.48 27.28
CA SER A 69 8.43 -15.81 27.07
C SER A 69 9.66 -15.77 26.21
N GLY A 70 9.90 -14.71 25.44
CA GLY A 70 10.95 -14.58 24.43
C GLY A 70 10.76 -15.50 23.23
N LYS A 71 9.55 -16.02 23.00
CA LYS A 71 9.24 -16.92 21.90
C LYS A 71 8.67 -16.18 20.70
N THR A 72 9.08 -16.62 19.51
CA THR A 72 8.56 -16.13 18.24
C THR A 72 7.74 -17.21 17.56
N ARG A 73 6.63 -16.84 16.91
CA ARG A 73 5.87 -17.71 16.01
C ARG A 73 5.60 -17.02 14.68
N ASN A 74 5.54 -17.78 13.60
CA ASN A 74 5.13 -17.34 12.28
C ASN A 74 3.59 -17.31 12.20
N LEU A 75 2.99 -16.21 11.73
CA LEU A 75 1.53 -16.09 11.53
C LEU A 75 1.10 -16.51 10.12
N CYS A 76 2.02 -16.52 9.17
CA CYS A 76 1.75 -16.86 7.77
C CYS A 76 1.74 -18.37 7.55
N LYS A 77 2.64 -19.09 8.20
CA LYS A 77 2.89 -20.51 7.99
C LYS A 77 2.77 -21.33 9.29
N PRO A 78 2.30 -22.58 9.24
CA PRO A 78 2.25 -23.44 10.42
C PRO A 78 3.67 -23.83 10.87
N ALA A 79 3.79 -24.21 12.14
CA ALA A 79 5.06 -24.71 12.67
C ALA A 79 5.54 -25.95 11.88
N GLY A 80 6.82 -25.96 11.51
CA GLY A 80 7.41 -27.04 10.73
C GLY A 80 7.09 -27.02 9.23
N PHE A 81 6.46 -25.94 8.74
CA PHE A 81 6.27 -25.78 7.30
C PHE A 81 7.60 -25.73 6.56
N VAL A 82 7.71 -26.54 5.51
CA VAL A 82 8.85 -26.55 4.60
C VAL A 82 8.35 -26.16 3.22
N ALA A 83 8.86 -25.04 2.70
CA ALA A 83 8.53 -24.61 1.36
C ALA A 83 9.08 -25.63 0.32
N PRO A 84 8.37 -25.85 -0.79
CA PRO A 84 8.91 -26.62 -1.91
C PRO A 84 10.18 -25.96 -2.45
N GLU A 85 11.15 -26.80 -2.85
CA GLU A 85 12.39 -26.31 -3.46
C GLU A 85 12.10 -25.57 -4.77
N VAL A 86 12.82 -24.48 -5.01
CA VAL A 86 12.76 -23.72 -6.26
C VAL A 86 13.63 -24.45 -7.30
N ASP A 87 13.00 -24.90 -8.38
CA ASP A 87 13.67 -25.51 -9.52
C ASP A 87 14.25 -24.42 -10.43
N ALA A 88 15.57 -24.24 -10.39
CA ALA A 88 16.27 -23.22 -11.18
C ALA A 88 16.12 -23.37 -12.71
N THR A 89 15.59 -24.49 -13.19
CA THR A 89 15.34 -24.73 -14.63
C THR A 89 13.96 -24.27 -15.09
N LYS A 90 13.07 -23.96 -14.17
CA LYS A 90 11.70 -23.51 -14.43
C LYS A 90 11.53 -22.01 -14.21
N SER A 91 10.64 -21.39 -14.99
CA SER A 91 10.20 -20.02 -14.67
C SER A 91 9.43 -19.98 -13.35
N MET A 92 9.40 -18.84 -12.67
CA MET A 92 8.69 -18.67 -11.40
C MET A 92 7.20 -19.06 -11.51
N LYS A 93 6.56 -18.81 -12.65
CA LYS A 93 5.17 -19.21 -12.91
C LYS A 93 4.94 -20.73 -12.78
N ASN A 94 5.93 -21.53 -13.10
CA ASN A 94 5.85 -22.99 -13.13
C ASN A 94 6.51 -23.66 -11.91
N GLN A 95 6.85 -22.87 -10.89
CA GLN A 95 7.37 -23.40 -9.62
C GLN A 95 6.24 -24.01 -8.78
N SER A 96 6.49 -25.13 -8.14
CA SER A 96 5.53 -25.75 -7.21
C SER A 96 5.19 -24.85 -6.01
N ILE A 97 6.13 -24.00 -5.59
CA ILE A 97 5.92 -22.98 -4.56
C ILE A 97 4.79 -21.99 -4.91
N ASN A 98 4.48 -21.80 -6.19
CA ASN A 98 3.45 -20.92 -6.69
C ASN A 98 2.15 -21.62 -7.10
N ASP A 99 1.99 -22.90 -6.79
CA ASP A 99 0.74 -23.62 -7.00
C ASP A 99 -0.39 -23.05 -6.13
N LYS A 100 -1.63 -23.15 -6.61
CA LYS A 100 -2.81 -22.66 -5.86
C LYS A 100 -2.91 -23.20 -4.44
N SER A 101 -2.47 -24.43 -4.20
CA SER A 101 -2.43 -25.05 -2.89
C SER A 101 -1.48 -24.35 -1.92
N MET A 102 -0.50 -23.60 -2.44
CA MET A 102 0.48 -22.87 -1.63
C MET A 102 0.01 -21.47 -1.22
N MET A 103 -1.01 -20.91 -1.90
CA MET A 103 -1.51 -19.54 -1.62
C MET A 103 -1.99 -19.36 -0.16
N GLN A 104 -2.47 -20.42 0.50
CA GLN A 104 -2.86 -20.38 1.91
C GLN A 104 -1.69 -20.15 2.88
N TYR A 105 -0.45 -20.32 2.42
CA TYR A 105 0.77 -20.18 3.23
C TYR A 105 1.46 -18.83 3.05
N ASN A 106 0.83 -17.88 2.36
CA ASN A 106 1.38 -16.54 2.16
C ASN A 106 2.83 -16.63 1.61
N MET A 107 2.98 -17.04 0.37
CA MET A 107 4.29 -17.27 -0.24
C MET A 107 4.90 -16.02 -0.89
N GLY A 108 4.19 -14.90 -0.92
CA GLY A 108 4.65 -13.63 -1.46
C GLY A 108 5.10 -12.65 -0.37
N TYR A 109 5.09 -11.35 -0.69
CA TYR A 109 5.31 -10.30 0.30
C TYR A 109 4.18 -10.28 1.33
N ASP A 110 4.53 -10.38 2.60
CA ASP A 110 3.70 -10.10 3.75
C ASP A 110 4.38 -9.00 4.58
N THR A 111 3.75 -7.81 4.65
CA THR A 111 4.39 -6.59 5.17
C THR A 111 3.42 -5.74 5.98
N ASN A 112 3.97 -4.79 6.76
CA ASN A 112 3.23 -3.74 7.44
C ASN A 112 2.15 -4.26 8.42
N PRO A 113 2.52 -5.08 9.41
CA PRO A 113 1.56 -5.62 10.36
C PRO A 113 0.97 -4.54 11.26
N GLN A 114 -0.31 -4.64 11.60
CA GLN A 114 -0.99 -3.80 12.56
C GLN A 114 -1.90 -4.64 13.45
N PHE A 115 -1.80 -4.46 14.78
CA PHE A 115 -2.78 -5.02 15.71
C PHE A 115 -4.11 -4.29 15.62
N SER A 116 -5.21 -5.03 15.80
CA SER A 116 -6.49 -4.39 16.08
C SER A 116 -6.46 -3.64 17.41
N PRO A 117 -7.24 -2.55 17.58
CA PRO A 117 -7.30 -1.81 18.85
C PRO A 117 -7.62 -2.65 20.08
N ASP A 118 -8.39 -3.72 19.93
CA ASP A 118 -8.72 -4.66 21.00
C ASP A 118 -7.69 -5.79 21.19
N GLY A 119 -6.63 -5.83 20.37
CA GLY A 119 -5.54 -6.81 20.44
C GLY A 119 -5.90 -8.23 20.01
N LYS A 120 -7.08 -8.47 19.39
CA LYS A 120 -7.51 -9.83 19.03
C LYS A 120 -7.05 -10.28 17.64
N TYR A 121 -6.70 -9.33 16.79
CA TYR A 121 -6.29 -9.58 15.42
C TYR A 121 -4.97 -8.91 15.08
N VAL A 122 -4.27 -9.47 14.10
CA VAL A 122 -3.18 -8.81 13.38
C VAL A 122 -3.58 -8.75 11.91
N ALA A 123 -3.50 -7.58 11.30
CA ALA A 123 -3.73 -7.40 9.87
C ALA A 123 -2.44 -6.97 9.19
N TRP A 124 -2.26 -7.32 7.91
CA TRP A 124 -1.10 -6.95 7.11
C TRP A 124 -1.39 -6.97 5.61
N GLN A 125 -0.54 -6.34 4.84
CA GLN A 125 -0.58 -6.39 3.38
C GLN A 125 0.06 -7.69 2.89
N SER A 126 -0.60 -8.39 1.95
CA SER A 126 -0.19 -9.73 1.53
C SER A 126 -0.32 -9.94 0.02
N MET A 127 0.77 -10.31 -0.62
CA MET A 127 0.82 -10.83 -1.99
C MET A 127 0.78 -12.37 -1.98
N ALA A 128 0.33 -12.96 -3.09
CA ALA A 128 0.02 -14.40 -3.10
C ALA A 128 1.23 -15.29 -3.41
N ARG A 129 2.18 -14.85 -4.25
CA ARG A 129 3.19 -15.73 -4.87
C ARG A 129 4.60 -15.23 -4.63
N ASP A 130 5.52 -16.16 -4.43
CA ASP A 130 6.94 -15.87 -4.35
C ASP A 130 7.51 -15.45 -5.71
N GLY A 131 8.32 -14.36 -5.72
CA GLY A 131 8.96 -13.81 -6.91
C GLY A 131 8.03 -12.99 -7.82
N TYR A 132 6.81 -12.66 -7.37
CA TYR A 132 5.83 -11.87 -8.15
C TYR A 132 5.54 -10.52 -7.49
N GLU A 133 6.37 -9.52 -7.74
CA GLU A 133 6.15 -8.14 -7.26
C GLU A 133 4.93 -7.46 -7.90
N SER A 134 4.38 -8.04 -8.97
CA SER A 134 3.16 -7.59 -9.64
C SER A 134 1.88 -8.24 -9.12
N ASP A 135 1.97 -9.09 -8.11
CA ASP A 135 0.78 -9.64 -7.47
C ASP A 135 0.01 -8.55 -6.75
N ARG A 136 -1.31 -8.72 -6.72
CA ARG A 136 -2.20 -7.82 -6.01
C ARG A 136 -1.92 -7.85 -4.50
N ASN A 137 -1.70 -6.67 -3.93
CA ASN A 137 -1.51 -6.50 -2.50
C ASN A 137 -2.87 -6.47 -1.80
N ARG A 138 -3.18 -7.50 -1.02
CA ARG A 138 -4.45 -7.70 -0.33
C ARG A 138 -4.30 -7.44 1.16
N LEU A 139 -5.38 -7.13 1.86
CA LEU A 139 -5.40 -7.05 3.31
C LEU A 139 -5.74 -8.41 3.90
N CYS A 140 -4.78 -9.03 4.57
CA CYS A 140 -4.91 -10.27 5.32
C CYS A 140 -5.15 -9.97 6.80
N VAL A 141 -6.08 -10.69 7.44
CA VAL A 141 -6.40 -10.57 8.87
C VAL A 141 -6.24 -11.93 9.52
N PHE A 142 -5.48 -11.97 10.60
CA PHE A 142 -5.23 -13.18 11.41
C PHE A 142 -5.90 -13.04 12.78
N ASN A 143 -6.74 -14.01 13.13
CA ASN A 143 -7.35 -14.10 14.44
C ASN A 143 -6.40 -14.79 15.42
N LEU A 144 -5.95 -14.08 16.45
CA LEU A 144 -4.96 -14.58 17.41
C LEU A 144 -5.50 -15.71 18.30
N ALA A 145 -6.82 -15.81 18.47
CA ALA A 145 -7.44 -16.82 19.33
C ALA A 145 -7.57 -18.19 18.65
N ASN A 146 -7.88 -18.23 17.35
CA ASN A 146 -8.14 -19.50 16.64
C ASN A 146 -7.17 -19.77 15.48
N GLY A 147 -6.32 -18.80 15.09
CA GLY A 147 -5.36 -18.95 14.02
C GLY A 147 -5.95 -18.83 12.59
N GLU A 148 -7.19 -18.39 12.47
CA GLU A 148 -7.86 -18.24 11.18
C GLU A 148 -7.33 -17.00 10.43
N LYS A 149 -7.04 -17.16 9.12
CA LYS A 149 -6.68 -16.09 8.20
C LYS A 149 -7.83 -15.78 7.25
N THR A 150 -8.11 -14.50 7.05
CA THR A 150 -9.13 -14.00 6.13
C THR A 150 -8.59 -12.87 5.26
N TYR A 151 -8.81 -12.91 3.95
CA TYR A 151 -8.45 -11.82 3.03
C TYR A 151 -9.67 -10.91 2.82
N VAL A 152 -9.72 -9.82 3.58
CA VAL A 152 -10.89 -8.93 3.63
C VAL A 152 -11.03 -7.99 2.41
N THR A 153 -10.05 -7.98 1.52
CA THR A 153 -10.10 -7.23 0.25
C THR A 153 -10.04 -8.13 -0.97
N GLU A 154 -10.38 -9.42 -0.84
CA GLU A 154 -10.32 -10.38 -1.97
C GLU A 154 -11.18 -9.96 -3.17
N LYS A 155 -12.30 -9.28 -2.92
CA LYS A 155 -13.22 -8.78 -3.95
C LYS A 155 -12.82 -7.42 -4.53
N PHE A 156 -11.82 -6.75 -3.98
CA PHE A 156 -11.32 -5.47 -4.47
C PHE A 156 -10.27 -5.72 -5.56
N ASP A 157 -10.59 -5.32 -6.79
CA ASP A 157 -9.75 -5.60 -7.96
C ASP A 157 -8.61 -4.59 -8.15
N SER A 158 -7.95 -4.24 -7.05
CA SER A 158 -6.75 -3.40 -7.03
C SER A 158 -5.93 -3.65 -5.77
N ASN A 159 -4.80 -2.95 -5.62
CA ASN A 159 -3.95 -3.01 -4.45
C ASN A 159 -4.57 -2.30 -3.24
N VAL A 160 -4.18 -2.76 -2.05
CA VAL A 160 -4.25 -1.99 -0.81
C VAL A 160 -2.89 -1.32 -0.64
N ASP A 161 -2.84 0.01 -0.77
CA ASP A 161 -1.57 0.76 -0.75
C ASP A 161 -1.23 1.26 0.67
N ALA A 162 -2.22 1.77 1.41
CA ALA A 162 -2.12 2.05 2.84
C ALA A 162 -3.39 1.59 3.55
N PHE A 163 -3.31 1.25 4.84
CA PHE A 163 -4.49 0.91 5.63
C PHE A 163 -4.35 1.30 7.10
N CYS A 164 -5.48 1.44 7.78
CA CYS A 164 -5.56 1.54 9.23
C CYS A 164 -6.82 0.86 9.76
N TRP A 165 -6.74 0.34 10.97
CA TRP A 165 -7.91 -0.15 11.70
C TRP A 165 -8.86 0.98 12.05
N ASN A 166 -10.16 0.71 12.00
CA ASN A 166 -11.14 1.55 12.69
C ASN A 166 -11.15 1.21 14.19
N SER A 167 -11.56 2.15 15.03
CA SER A 167 -11.61 1.99 16.50
C SER A 167 -12.53 0.86 16.97
N ASP A 168 -13.42 0.37 16.12
CA ASP A 168 -14.35 -0.73 16.40
C ASP A 168 -13.69 -2.12 16.37
N SER A 169 -12.42 -2.23 15.96
CA SER A 169 -11.70 -3.50 15.75
C SER A 169 -12.40 -4.48 14.80
N LYS A 170 -13.33 -4.01 13.95
CA LYS A 170 -14.15 -4.83 13.05
C LYS A 170 -14.11 -4.34 11.60
N SER A 171 -13.57 -3.16 11.39
CA SER A 171 -13.48 -2.55 10.07
C SER A 171 -12.16 -1.82 9.86
N PHE A 172 -11.85 -1.53 8.59
CA PHE A 172 -10.63 -0.87 8.15
C PHE A 172 -10.97 0.27 7.22
N PHE A 173 -10.08 1.27 7.19
CA PHE A 173 -9.95 2.17 6.07
C PHE A 173 -8.66 1.83 5.32
N PHE A 174 -8.69 1.95 4.00
CA PHE A 174 -7.53 1.72 3.16
C PHE A 174 -7.55 2.60 1.91
N THR A 175 -6.39 2.85 1.33
CA THR A 175 -6.26 3.49 0.01
C THR A 175 -6.03 2.44 -1.06
N GLY A 176 -6.47 2.75 -2.28
CA GLY A 176 -6.24 1.91 -3.43
C GLY A 176 -6.59 2.63 -4.73
N VAL A 177 -5.86 2.29 -5.78
CA VAL A 177 -6.05 2.91 -7.10
C VAL A 177 -7.17 2.23 -7.85
N TRP A 178 -8.14 3.02 -8.31
CA TRP A 178 -9.17 2.58 -9.24
C TRP A 178 -9.40 3.63 -10.32
N HIS A 179 -9.32 3.23 -11.57
CA HIS A 179 -9.43 4.15 -12.72
C HIS A 179 -8.45 5.33 -12.66
N GLY A 180 -7.19 5.06 -12.29
CA GLY A 180 -6.13 6.07 -12.25
C GLY A 180 -6.27 7.12 -11.16
N CYS A 181 -7.02 6.84 -10.09
CA CYS A 181 -7.18 7.69 -8.91
C CYS A 181 -7.08 6.86 -7.64
N GLU A 182 -6.26 7.27 -6.69
CA GLU A 182 -6.15 6.60 -5.40
C GLU A 182 -7.14 7.21 -4.41
N ASN A 183 -8.17 6.45 -4.08
CA ASN A 183 -9.23 6.88 -3.18
C ASN A 183 -9.23 6.06 -1.89
N ILE A 184 -9.94 6.58 -0.87
CA ILE A 184 -10.15 5.90 0.41
C ILE A 184 -11.36 4.98 0.30
N TYR A 185 -11.19 3.76 0.79
CA TYR A 185 -12.20 2.72 0.90
C TYR A 185 -12.35 2.29 2.35
N ARG A 186 -13.49 1.68 2.67
CA ARG A 186 -13.74 0.98 3.93
C ARG A 186 -14.03 -0.49 3.64
N THR A 187 -13.52 -1.40 4.47
CA THR A 187 -13.90 -2.81 4.48
C THR A 187 -14.16 -3.28 5.91
N ASN A 188 -14.90 -4.38 6.07
CA ASN A 188 -15.12 -5.06 7.34
C ASN A 188 -14.48 -6.47 7.34
N LEU A 189 -14.57 -7.18 8.45
CA LEU A 189 -14.05 -8.54 8.56
C LEU A 189 -14.76 -9.55 7.64
N ALA A 190 -15.96 -9.24 7.11
CA ALA A 190 -16.67 -10.05 6.13
C ALA A 190 -16.23 -9.76 4.68
N GLY A 191 -15.40 -8.74 4.44
CA GLY A 191 -14.91 -8.37 3.11
C GLY A 191 -15.89 -7.53 2.28
N ASP A 192 -16.78 -6.78 2.93
CA ASP A 192 -17.66 -5.82 2.25
C ASP A 192 -16.89 -4.52 2.04
N VAL A 193 -16.58 -4.21 0.79
CA VAL A 193 -15.79 -3.03 0.41
C VAL A 193 -16.68 -1.90 -0.09
N HIS A 194 -16.47 -0.68 0.43
CA HIS A 194 -17.20 0.53 0.07
C HIS A 194 -16.23 1.68 -0.17
N GLN A 195 -16.42 2.41 -1.27
CA GLN A 195 -15.66 3.63 -1.56
C GLN A 195 -16.15 4.79 -0.69
N ILE A 196 -15.20 5.51 -0.07
CA ILE A 196 -15.46 6.62 0.86
C ILE A 196 -15.22 7.99 0.21
N THR A 197 -14.21 8.10 -0.64
CA THR A 197 -13.88 9.34 -1.36
C THR A 197 -13.96 9.13 -2.86
N GLU A 198 -14.08 10.23 -3.62
CA GLU A 198 -14.14 10.21 -5.08
C GLU A 198 -13.57 11.51 -5.64
N GLY A 199 -12.83 11.43 -6.73
CA GLY A 199 -12.29 12.58 -7.44
C GLY A 199 -11.01 12.23 -8.19
N TRP A 200 -10.50 13.21 -8.95
CA TRP A 200 -9.22 13.08 -9.64
C TRP A 200 -8.09 13.57 -8.73
N HIS A 201 -7.70 12.74 -7.81
CA HIS A 201 -6.63 12.94 -6.85
C HIS A 201 -6.17 11.60 -6.30
N ASP A 202 -5.06 11.60 -5.60
CA ASP A 202 -4.53 10.46 -4.89
C ASP A 202 -4.42 10.75 -3.40
N TYR A 203 -4.92 9.83 -2.59
CA TYR A 203 -4.69 9.79 -1.15
C TYR A 203 -3.49 8.91 -0.84
N GLY A 204 -2.40 9.48 -0.32
CA GLY A 204 -1.19 8.73 0.01
C GLY A 204 -1.27 8.04 1.37
N SER A 205 -1.19 8.81 2.46
CA SER A 205 -1.20 8.28 3.83
C SER A 205 -2.54 8.50 4.50
N ILE A 206 -2.96 7.55 5.33
CA ILE A 206 -4.17 7.67 6.15
C ILE A 206 -3.88 7.31 7.60
N ALA A 207 -4.50 8.03 8.53
CA ALA A 207 -4.48 7.74 9.96
C ALA A 207 -5.84 7.98 10.58
N LEU A 208 -6.23 7.13 11.53
CA LEU A 208 -7.49 7.29 12.26
C LEU A 208 -7.38 8.45 13.25
N LEU A 209 -8.36 9.35 13.21
CA LEU A 209 -8.61 10.38 14.20
C LEU A 209 -9.77 9.98 15.13
N ASP A 210 -9.97 10.78 16.16
CA ASP A 210 -11.12 10.64 17.05
C ASP A 210 -12.46 10.65 16.28
N LYS A 211 -13.43 9.93 16.82
CA LYS A 211 -14.79 9.84 16.29
C LYS A 211 -14.87 9.25 14.87
N GLY A 212 -13.91 8.39 14.50
CA GLY A 212 -13.90 7.70 13.22
C GLY A 212 -13.62 8.59 12.00
N LYS A 213 -13.08 9.78 12.20
CA LYS A 213 -12.53 10.60 11.11
C LYS A 213 -11.15 10.11 10.72
N LEU A 214 -10.71 10.48 9.53
CA LEU A 214 -9.37 10.18 9.03
C LEU A 214 -8.60 11.47 8.80
N LEU A 215 -7.32 11.44 9.14
CA LEU A 215 -6.32 12.37 8.62
C LEU A 215 -5.67 11.72 7.42
N ALA A 216 -5.53 12.46 6.32
CA ALA A 216 -4.95 11.91 5.11
C ALA A 216 -4.12 12.97 4.37
N THR A 217 -3.07 12.54 3.67
CA THR A 217 -2.40 13.37 2.66
C THR A 217 -3.11 13.19 1.33
N ARG A 218 -3.24 14.26 0.55
CA ARG A 218 -3.85 14.23 -0.77
C ARG A 218 -3.13 15.13 -1.74
N HIS A 219 -2.86 14.62 -2.92
CA HIS A 219 -2.27 15.34 -4.04
C HIS A 219 -3.00 15.06 -5.36
N SER A 220 -2.60 15.74 -6.42
CA SER A 220 -3.01 15.45 -7.79
C SER A 220 -1.90 15.85 -8.77
N MET A 221 -2.09 15.59 -10.06
CA MET A 221 -1.17 16.05 -11.11
C MET A 221 -0.98 17.59 -11.14
N THR A 222 -1.80 18.35 -10.40
CA THR A 222 -1.76 19.82 -10.38
C THR A 222 -1.39 20.41 -9.01
N VAL A 223 -1.45 19.62 -7.95
CA VAL A 223 -1.25 20.10 -6.57
C VAL A 223 -0.46 19.06 -5.78
N PRO A 224 0.66 19.45 -5.13
CA PRO A 224 1.39 18.56 -4.22
C PRO A 224 0.58 18.27 -2.96
N ASP A 225 1.12 17.40 -2.10
CA ASP A 225 0.46 16.98 -0.87
C ASP A 225 0.05 18.14 0.03
N ASP A 226 -1.20 18.09 0.45
CA ASP A 226 -1.76 18.82 1.58
C ASP A 226 -2.51 17.85 2.50
N ILE A 227 -2.76 18.28 3.74
CA ILE A 227 -3.45 17.48 4.74
C ILE A 227 -4.97 17.73 4.64
N TYR A 228 -5.71 16.63 4.68
CA TYR A 228 -7.17 16.63 4.67
C TYR A 228 -7.71 15.86 5.87
N VAL A 229 -8.85 16.32 6.39
CA VAL A 229 -9.70 15.54 7.30
C VAL A 229 -10.87 14.97 6.50
N VAL A 230 -10.97 13.67 6.51
CA VAL A 230 -12.07 12.95 5.86
C VAL A 230 -13.02 12.42 6.94
N THR A 231 -14.31 12.79 6.83
CA THR A 231 -15.38 12.26 7.67
C THR A 231 -16.13 11.20 6.85
N PRO A 232 -15.92 9.89 7.11
CA PRO A 232 -16.59 8.84 6.36
C PRO A 232 -18.11 8.91 6.50
N GLY A 233 -18.84 8.73 5.39
CA GLY A 233 -20.27 8.52 5.42
C GLY A 233 -20.63 7.05 5.75
N ASN A 234 -21.86 6.79 6.19
CA ASN A 234 -22.31 5.40 6.47
C ASN A 234 -22.45 4.58 5.17
N ASP A 235 -23.20 5.10 4.20
CA ASP A 235 -23.43 4.46 2.90
C ASP A 235 -23.23 5.44 1.73
N LYS A 236 -22.56 6.55 1.96
CA LYS A 236 -22.33 7.63 1.00
C LYS A 236 -20.90 8.12 1.11
N LYS A 237 -20.46 8.82 0.06
CA LYS A 237 -19.17 9.51 0.03
C LYS A 237 -19.01 10.40 1.26
N GLY A 238 -17.82 10.33 1.85
CA GLY A 238 -17.48 11.10 3.02
C GLY A 238 -17.39 12.61 2.70
N LYS A 239 -17.34 13.42 3.76
CA LYS A 239 -17.03 14.85 3.65
C LYS A 239 -15.52 15.01 3.77
N GLU A 240 -14.92 15.73 2.83
CA GLU A 240 -13.50 16.05 2.77
C GLU A 240 -13.28 17.52 3.12
N GLU A 241 -12.31 17.81 3.97
CA GLU A 241 -11.96 19.17 4.41
C GLU A 241 -10.44 19.34 4.35
N GLN A 242 -9.95 20.26 3.52
CA GLN A 242 -8.55 20.62 3.45
C GLN A 242 -8.14 21.41 4.68
N VAL A 243 -7.04 21.01 5.32
CA VAL A 243 -6.54 21.59 6.57
C VAL A 243 -5.31 22.45 6.34
N THR A 244 -4.43 22.04 5.43
CA THR A 244 -3.20 22.78 5.08
C THR A 244 -3.28 23.34 3.66
N PHE A 245 -2.50 24.39 3.40
CA PHE A 245 -2.43 25.09 2.12
C PHE A 245 -0.98 25.52 1.85
N GLU A 246 -0.04 24.57 2.08
CA GLU A 246 1.39 24.87 2.13
C GLU A 246 1.93 25.49 0.84
N ASN A 247 1.47 24.97 -0.31
CA ASN A 247 1.95 25.43 -1.61
C ASN A 247 1.03 26.44 -2.32
N LYS A 248 -0.06 26.84 -1.67
CA LYS A 248 -1.05 27.74 -2.30
C LYS A 248 -0.47 29.05 -2.81
N HIS A 249 0.42 29.66 -2.04
CA HIS A 249 1.05 30.93 -2.37
C HIS A 249 1.95 30.87 -3.63
N ILE A 250 2.45 29.67 -3.98
CA ILE A 250 3.22 29.41 -5.20
C ILE A 250 2.24 29.08 -6.34
N LEU A 251 1.33 28.14 -6.11
CA LEU A 251 0.41 27.64 -7.13
C LEU A 251 -0.53 28.73 -7.68
N ASP A 252 -0.95 29.67 -6.85
CA ASP A 252 -1.78 30.82 -7.27
C ASP A 252 -1.08 31.74 -8.28
N GLN A 253 0.24 31.65 -8.42
CA GLN A 253 1.04 32.43 -9.37
C GLN A 253 1.38 31.66 -10.65
N LEU A 254 1.03 30.38 -10.74
CA LEU A 254 1.37 29.51 -11.86
C LEU A 254 0.18 29.32 -12.80
N ALA A 255 0.45 29.37 -14.10
CA ALA A 255 -0.47 28.91 -15.12
C ALA A 255 -0.25 27.42 -15.33
N LEU A 256 -1.11 26.56 -14.75
CA LEU A 256 -1.00 25.12 -14.87
C LEU A 256 -1.75 24.63 -16.11
N GLY A 257 -1.27 23.49 -16.65
CA GLY A 257 -1.94 22.74 -17.70
C GLY A 257 -3.20 22.04 -17.17
N SER A 258 -4.21 21.90 -18.00
CA SER A 258 -5.44 21.18 -17.65
C SER A 258 -5.28 19.66 -17.82
N VAL A 259 -5.74 18.91 -16.82
CA VAL A 259 -5.74 17.44 -16.85
C VAL A 259 -7.08 16.95 -17.40
N GLN A 260 -7.03 15.95 -18.29
CA GLN A 260 -8.19 15.30 -18.87
C GLN A 260 -8.04 13.78 -18.76
N GLN A 261 -9.16 13.10 -18.52
CA GLN A 261 -9.25 11.66 -18.57
C GLN A 261 -9.86 11.23 -19.92
N ARG A 262 -9.27 10.24 -20.56
CA ARG A 262 -9.81 9.61 -21.78
C ARG A 262 -9.75 8.10 -21.69
N TRP A 263 -10.76 7.48 -22.28
CA TRP A 263 -10.78 6.03 -22.52
C TRP A 263 -10.53 5.77 -23.99
N VAL A 264 -9.51 4.95 -24.27
CA VAL A 264 -9.06 4.64 -25.62
C VAL A 264 -9.20 3.15 -25.85
N LYS A 265 -9.88 2.79 -26.94
CA LYS A 265 -10.03 1.39 -27.31
C LYS A 265 -8.71 0.83 -27.83
N THR A 266 -8.25 -0.27 -27.23
CA THR A 266 -7.01 -0.96 -27.60
C THR A 266 -7.25 -1.92 -28.77
N THR A 267 -6.17 -2.42 -29.39
CA THR A 267 -6.24 -3.34 -30.54
C THR A 267 -6.88 -4.69 -30.21
N ASP A 268 -6.85 -5.11 -28.94
CA ASP A 268 -7.52 -6.31 -28.44
C ASP A 268 -8.96 -6.07 -27.98
N GLY A 269 -9.48 -4.85 -28.21
CA GLY A 269 -10.87 -4.48 -27.96
C GLY A 269 -11.18 -4.05 -26.53
N LYS A 270 -10.19 -3.96 -25.64
CA LYS A 270 -10.34 -3.44 -24.28
C LYS A 270 -10.33 -1.91 -24.26
N GLU A 271 -10.69 -1.33 -23.14
CA GLU A 271 -10.58 0.09 -22.91
C GLU A 271 -9.41 0.40 -21.98
N MET A 272 -8.55 1.31 -22.42
CA MET A 272 -7.38 1.79 -21.71
C MET A 272 -7.64 3.21 -21.21
N LEU A 273 -7.47 3.46 -19.95
CA LEU A 273 -7.49 4.80 -19.37
C LEU A 273 -6.22 5.54 -19.77
N VAL A 274 -6.37 6.80 -20.17
CA VAL A 274 -5.27 7.68 -20.56
C VAL A 274 -5.47 9.04 -19.91
N TRP A 275 -4.47 9.50 -19.16
CA TRP A 275 -4.41 10.89 -18.71
C TRP A 275 -3.78 11.76 -19.81
N ILE A 276 -4.35 12.94 -20.02
CA ILE A 276 -3.83 13.96 -20.92
C ILE A 276 -3.62 15.24 -20.16
N VAL A 277 -2.42 15.78 -20.18
CA VAL A 277 -2.13 17.11 -19.64
C VAL A 277 -1.91 18.05 -20.83
N LEU A 278 -2.83 19.00 -20.96
CA LEU A 278 -2.75 20.03 -21.99
C LEU A 278 -1.88 21.21 -21.50
N PRO A 279 -1.17 21.90 -22.39
CA PRO A 279 -0.36 23.06 -22.00
C PRO A 279 -1.22 24.19 -21.39
N PRO A 280 -0.63 25.05 -20.56
CA PRO A 280 -1.30 26.29 -20.14
C PRO A 280 -1.77 27.09 -21.34
N HIS A 281 -2.94 27.69 -21.25
CA HIS A 281 -3.55 28.49 -22.33
C HIS A 281 -3.75 27.70 -23.63
N PHE A 282 -4.05 26.41 -23.53
CA PHE A 282 -4.28 25.52 -24.68
C PHE A 282 -5.33 26.13 -25.65
N ASP A 283 -4.98 26.14 -26.94
CA ASP A 283 -5.85 26.56 -28.02
C ASP A 283 -6.12 25.40 -28.99
N ALA A 284 -7.36 24.93 -29.02
CA ALA A 284 -7.76 23.77 -29.84
C ALA A 284 -7.56 23.99 -31.37
N ASN A 285 -7.35 25.23 -31.81
CA ASN A 285 -7.08 25.55 -33.22
C ASN A 285 -5.59 25.44 -33.60
N LYS A 286 -4.72 25.22 -32.60
CA LYS A 286 -3.28 25.06 -32.81
C LYS A 286 -2.87 23.60 -32.76
N LYS A 287 -1.73 23.29 -33.38
CA LYS A 287 -1.06 21.99 -33.26
C LYS A 287 0.04 22.08 -32.22
N TYR A 288 0.14 21.04 -31.40
CA TYR A 288 1.13 20.94 -30.35
C TYR A 288 1.94 19.67 -30.53
N PRO A 289 3.26 19.68 -30.26
CA PRO A 289 4.02 18.47 -30.13
C PRO A 289 3.50 17.65 -28.96
N THR A 290 3.56 16.32 -29.07
CA THR A 290 3.02 15.41 -28.07
C THR A 290 4.11 14.55 -27.49
N LEU A 291 4.16 14.42 -26.17
CA LEU A 291 5.02 13.50 -25.45
C LEU A 291 4.19 12.34 -24.91
N LEU A 292 4.65 11.12 -25.15
CA LEU A 292 4.13 9.93 -24.51
C LEU A 292 4.94 9.69 -23.23
N PHE A 293 4.25 9.76 -22.09
CA PHE A 293 4.81 9.36 -20.81
C PHE A 293 4.67 7.84 -20.66
N CYS A 294 5.80 7.14 -20.53
CA CYS A 294 5.82 5.70 -20.35
C CYS A 294 6.10 5.40 -18.88
N GLU A 295 5.10 4.91 -18.16
CA GLU A 295 5.28 4.46 -16.79
C GLU A 295 6.12 3.19 -16.76
N GLY A 296 6.94 3.07 -15.73
CA GLY A 296 7.75 1.89 -15.47
C GLY A 296 7.02 0.85 -14.62
N GLY A 297 7.72 -0.22 -14.34
CA GLY A 297 7.21 -1.20 -13.40
C GLY A 297 7.17 -2.61 -13.98
N PRO A 298 6.31 -3.03 -14.85
CA PRO A 298 5.13 -2.51 -15.56
C PRO A 298 3.81 -2.66 -14.77
N GLN A 299 3.86 -2.96 -13.49
CA GLN A 299 2.70 -3.31 -12.65
C GLN A 299 2.02 -2.10 -11.99
N SER A 300 2.51 -0.88 -12.21
CA SER A 300 1.93 0.34 -11.66
C SER A 300 1.08 1.08 -12.69
N PRO A 301 -0.13 1.56 -12.35
CA PRO A 301 -0.90 2.44 -13.21
C PRO A 301 -0.39 3.87 -13.11
N VAL A 302 -0.58 4.67 -14.15
CA VAL A 302 -0.50 6.12 -14.03
C VAL A 302 -1.74 6.62 -13.29
N SER A 303 -1.55 7.12 -12.07
CA SER A 303 -2.58 7.73 -11.24
C SER A 303 -2.49 9.27 -11.30
N GLN A 304 -3.13 9.95 -10.36
CA GLN A 304 -3.03 11.40 -10.19
C GLN A 304 -1.77 11.81 -9.42
N PHE A 305 -0.71 11.01 -9.45
CA PHE A 305 0.52 11.21 -8.66
C PHE A 305 1.16 12.58 -8.90
N TRP A 306 1.70 13.16 -7.83
CA TRP A 306 2.60 14.31 -7.88
C TRP A 306 4.05 13.84 -7.79
N SER A 307 4.89 14.34 -8.70
CA SER A 307 6.33 14.07 -8.66
C SER A 307 7.12 15.35 -8.85
N TYR A 308 8.09 15.60 -7.97
CA TYR A 308 9.03 16.69 -8.15
C TYR A 308 10.10 16.38 -9.20
N ARG A 309 10.31 15.12 -9.55
CA ARG A 309 11.27 14.68 -10.57
C ARG A 309 10.66 14.52 -11.96
N TRP A 310 9.48 13.92 -12.05
CA TRP A 310 8.78 13.60 -13.30
C TRP A 310 7.42 14.30 -13.38
N ASN A 311 7.44 15.63 -13.31
CA ASN A 311 6.22 16.42 -13.26
C ASN A 311 5.70 16.72 -14.66
N MET A 312 4.53 16.17 -14.99
CA MET A 312 3.88 16.38 -16.30
C MET A 312 3.49 17.84 -16.55
N GLN A 313 3.26 18.64 -15.50
CA GLN A 313 2.96 20.07 -15.63
C GLN A 313 4.15 20.85 -16.19
N ILE A 314 5.39 20.49 -15.81
CA ILE A 314 6.60 21.11 -16.34
C ILE A 314 6.73 20.81 -17.84
N MET A 315 6.44 19.58 -18.28
CA MET A 315 6.47 19.19 -19.68
C MET A 315 5.38 19.95 -20.47
N ALA A 316 4.17 20.04 -19.92
CA ALA A 316 3.06 20.76 -20.53
C ALA A 316 3.33 22.28 -20.62
N ALA A 317 3.98 22.87 -19.61
CA ALA A 317 4.34 24.28 -19.59
C ALA A 317 5.34 24.66 -20.70
N GLN A 318 6.10 23.68 -21.26
CA GLN A 318 6.95 23.88 -22.42
C GLN A 318 6.18 23.81 -23.76
N GLY A 319 4.88 23.72 -23.74
CA GLY A 319 4.03 23.69 -24.93
C GLY A 319 3.78 22.29 -25.50
N TYR A 320 3.98 21.23 -24.74
CA TYR A 320 3.67 19.87 -25.13
C TYR A 320 2.28 19.45 -24.63
N ILE A 321 1.61 18.61 -25.39
CA ILE A 321 0.54 17.77 -24.86
C ILE A 321 1.23 16.52 -24.28
N VAL A 322 1.00 16.22 -23.01
CA VAL A 322 1.53 15.01 -22.36
C VAL A 322 0.43 13.95 -22.34
N VAL A 323 0.71 12.77 -22.84
CA VAL A 323 -0.21 11.62 -22.90
C VAL A 323 0.37 10.51 -22.03
N ALA A 324 -0.37 10.06 -21.03
CA ALA A 324 0.04 9.07 -20.05
C ALA A 324 -1.01 7.94 -19.96
N PRO A 325 -0.83 6.85 -20.71
CA PRO A 325 -1.69 5.69 -20.69
C PRO A 325 -1.49 4.81 -19.45
#